data_9f3086cebe180c63b216d9360f2f21bb
#
_entry.id   9f3086cebe180c63b216d9360f2f21bb
#
_cell.length_a   1.000
_cell.length_b   1.000
_cell.length_c   1.000
_cell.angle_alpha   90.00
_cell.angle_beta   90.00
_cell.angle_gamma   90.00
#
_symmetry.space_group_name_H-M   'P 1'
#
loop_
_entity.id
_entity.type
_entity.pdbx_description
1 polymer ?
#
loop_
_entity_poly.entity_id
_entity_poly.type
_entity_poly.pdbx_seq_one_letter_code
_entity_poly.pdbx_strand_id
1 'polypeptide(L)'
;MGDSTCVSCGECVQACPTGALMESNLLDENGKNKGKHDREVDSLCPYCGVGCQLTFKIKDEKIISADGRDGPANNSRLCVKGRFGFDYIHNPERITKPLIRKEGVKKDPLERVDP
;
A
#
# COMPACT_ATOMS: atom_id res chain seq x y z
N MET A 1 6.73 15.92 -12.55
CA MET A 1 5.43 15.46 -13.10
C MET A 1 4.33 16.52 -13.06
N GLY A 2 4.63 17.76 -12.64
CA GLY A 2 3.64 18.80 -12.32
C GLY A 2 2.59 19.08 -13.40
N ASP A 3 2.99 19.28 -14.64
CA ASP A 3 2.08 19.68 -15.74
C ASP A 3 1.69 18.53 -16.67
N SER A 4 1.84 17.29 -16.24
CA SER A 4 1.49 16.10 -17.02
C SER A 4 0.11 15.54 -16.66
N THR A 5 -0.51 14.83 -17.60
CA THR A 5 -1.76 14.07 -17.38
C THR A 5 -1.54 12.74 -16.64
N CYS A 6 -0.36 12.55 -16.05
CA CYS A 6 -0.02 11.34 -15.32
C CYS A 6 -0.89 11.18 -14.06
N VAL A 7 -1.52 10.02 -13.92
CA VAL A 7 -2.35 9.66 -12.76
C VAL A 7 -1.59 8.86 -11.69
N SER A 8 -0.28 8.77 -11.81
CA SER A 8 0.60 8.09 -10.87
C SER A 8 0.24 6.61 -10.60
N CYS A 9 -0.28 5.90 -11.59
CA CYS A 9 -0.75 4.52 -11.42
C CYS A 9 0.37 3.48 -11.33
N GLY A 10 1.61 3.82 -11.74
CA GLY A 10 2.76 2.92 -11.70
C GLY A 10 2.83 1.88 -12.81
N GLU A 11 1.92 1.93 -13.79
CA GLU A 11 1.93 0.95 -14.90
C GLU A 11 3.20 1.04 -15.75
N CYS A 12 3.73 2.22 -15.95
CA CYS A 12 4.99 2.42 -16.67
C CYS A 12 6.19 1.78 -15.94
N VAL A 13 6.18 1.81 -14.59
CA VAL A 13 7.20 1.14 -13.77
C VAL A 13 7.10 -0.37 -13.95
N GLN A 14 5.88 -0.91 -13.87
CA GLN A 14 5.65 -2.34 -14.05
C GLN A 14 5.97 -2.83 -15.45
N ALA A 15 5.73 -2.01 -16.49
CA ALA A 15 5.98 -2.36 -17.87
C ALA A 15 7.47 -2.19 -18.28
N CYS A 16 8.28 -1.51 -17.47
CA CYS A 16 9.67 -1.22 -17.81
C CYS A 16 10.56 -2.48 -17.65
N PRO A 17 11.08 -3.08 -18.75
CA PRO A 17 11.84 -4.32 -18.66
C PRO A 17 13.27 -4.11 -18.15
N THR A 18 13.75 -2.86 -18.15
CA THR A 18 15.15 -2.54 -17.81
C THR A 18 15.31 -2.07 -16.35
N GLY A 19 14.21 -1.83 -15.63
CA GLY A 19 14.26 -1.24 -14.30
C GLY A 19 14.69 0.24 -14.26
N ALA A 20 14.70 0.92 -15.43
CA ALA A 20 15.03 2.34 -15.50
C ALA A 20 14.01 3.24 -14.80
N LEU A 21 12.78 2.75 -14.68
CA LEU A 21 11.71 3.41 -13.91
C LEU A 21 11.57 2.70 -12.57
N MET A 22 11.56 3.48 -11.49
CA MET A 22 11.48 2.96 -10.13
C MET A 22 10.38 3.67 -9.34
N GLU A 23 9.76 2.95 -8.43
CA GLU A 23 8.77 3.49 -7.50
C GLU A 23 9.46 4.40 -6.47
N SER A 24 8.87 5.58 -6.23
CA SER A 24 9.45 6.54 -5.29
C SER A 24 9.50 6.05 -3.84
N ASN A 25 8.60 5.15 -3.45
CA ASN A 25 8.60 4.54 -2.13
C ASN A 25 9.79 3.61 -1.86
N LEU A 26 10.50 3.18 -2.90
CA LEU A 26 11.77 2.45 -2.80
C LEU A 26 12.98 3.37 -2.57
N LEU A 27 12.79 4.68 -2.62
CA LEU A 27 13.84 5.66 -2.41
C LEU A 27 13.74 6.27 -1.00
N ASP A 28 14.88 6.58 -0.41
CA ASP A 28 14.96 7.36 0.82
C ASP A 28 14.77 8.87 0.53
N GLU A 29 14.84 9.70 1.57
CA GLU A 29 14.72 11.16 1.49
C GLU A 29 15.78 11.84 0.60
N ASN A 30 16.92 11.16 0.37
CA ASN A 30 18.00 11.61 -0.48
C ASN A 30 17.91 11.05 -1.91
N GLY A 31 16.83 10.35 -2.26
CA GLY A 31 16.64 9.70 -3.56
C GLY A 31 17.48 8.45 -3.77
N LYS A 32 18.10 7.90 -2.72
CA LYS A 32 18.88 6.67 -2.77
C LYS A 32 18.00 5.45 -2.53
N ASN A 33 18.23 4.40 -3.28
CA ASN A 33 17.49 3.14 -3.11
C ASN A 33 17.68 2.59 -1.69
N LYS A 34 16.58 2.28 -1.01
CA LYS A 34 16.54 1.66 0.34
C LYS A 34 17.18 0.28 0.42
N GLY A 35 17.56 -0.29 -0.72
CA GLY A 35 18.19 -1.60 -0.82
C GLY A 35 17.20 -2.75 -0.80
N LYS A 36 17.72 -3.98 -0.63
CA LYS A 36 16.93 -5.21 -0.69
C LYS A 36 15.97 -5.29 0.51
N HIS A 37 14.77 -5.82 0.29
CA HIS A 37 13.82 -6.19 1.34
C HIS A 37 14.33 -7.39 2.14
N ASP A 38 13.82 -7.56 3.36
CA ASP A 38 14.20 -8.62 4.28
C ASP A 38 13.39 -9.89 4.03
N ARG A 39 12.10 -9.71 3.70
CA ARG A 39 11.18 -10.82 3.43
C ARG A 39 10.06 -10.42 2.48
N GLU A 40 9.42 -11.43 1.92
CA GLU A 40 8.22 -11.29 1.09
C GLU A 40 7.03 -11.98 1.77
N VAL A 41 5.85 -11.39 1.62
CA VAL A 41 4.59 -11.94 2.14
C VAL A 41 3.52 -11.89 1.07
N ASP A 42 3.05 -13.06 0.69
CA ASP A 42 1.94 -13.21 -0.25
C ASP A 42 0.61 -12.86 0.41
N SER A 43 -0.21 -12.09 -0.30
CA SER A 43 -1.49 -11.62 0.19
C SER A 43 -2.49 -11.37 -0.95
N LEU A 44 -3.66 -10.89 -0.57
CA LEU A 44 -4.69 -10.38 -1.46
C LEU A 44 -4.84 -8.88 -1.27
N CYS A 45 -5.14 -8.18 -2.37
CA CYS A 45 -5.44 -6.75 -2.32
C CYS A 45 -6.72 -6.49 -1.53
N PRO A 46 -6.72 -5.60 -0.52
CA PRO A 46 -7.87 -5.39 0.36
C PRO A 46 -8.92 -4.42 -0.19
N TYR A 47 -8.70 -3.81 -1.37
CA TYR A 47 -9.49 -2.66 -1.80
C TYR A 47 -10.80 -2.99 -2.50
N CYS A 48 -10.81 -3.88 -3.45
CA CYS A 48 -12.04 -4.21 -4.17
C CYS A 48 -12.22 -5.72 -4.35
N GLY A 49 -13.42 -6.12 -4.77
CA GLY A 49 -13.79 -7.53 -4.93
C GLY A 49 -13.13 -8.27 -6.09
N VAL A 50 -12.25 -7.65 -6.86
CA VAL A 50 -11.49 -8.31 -7.92
C VAL A 50 -10.56 -9.39 -7.36
N GLY A 51 -10.03 -9.21 -6.13
CA GLY A 51 -9.20 -10.22 -5.47
C GLY A 51 -7.82 -10.36 -6.10
N CYS A 52 -7.21 -9.25 -6.54
CA CYS A 52 -5.85 -9.25 -7.07
C CYS A 52 -4.88 -9.86 -6.07
N GLN A 53 -4.10 -10.82 -6.54
CA GLN A 53 -3.01 -11.40 -5.77
C GLN A 53 -1.79 -10.49 -5.81
N LEU A 54 -1.15 -10.31 -4.68
CA LEU A 54 0.04 -9.46 -4.54
C LEU A 54 1.04 -10.05 -3.55
N THR A 55 2.29 -9.59 -3.66
CA THR A 55 3.37 -9.90 -2.73
C THR A 55 3.86 -8.59 -2.13
N PHE A 56 3.79 -8.46 -0.83
CA PHE A 56 4.38 -7.34 -0.10
C PHE A 56 5.87 -7.59 0.15
N LYS A 57 6.70 -6.60 -0.16
CA LYS A 57 8.12 -6.56 0.20
C LYS A 57 8.28 -5.79 1.50
N ILE A 58 8.90 -6.43 2.47
CA ILE A 58 9.02 -5.92 3.83
C ILE A 58 10.48 -5.67 4.15
N LYS A 59 10.75 -4.51 4.75
CA LYS A 59 12.04 -4.12 5.29
C LYS A 59 11.85 -3.44 6.65
N ASP A 60 12.65 -3.82 7.64
CA ASP A 60 12.56 -3.28 9.00
C ASP A 60 11.11 -3.29 9.54
N GLU A 61 10.41 -4.43 9.37
CA GLU A 61 9.00 -4.64 9.73
C GLU A 61 7.98 -3.68 9.07
N LYS A 62 8.38 -2.95 8.02
CA LYS A 62 7.51 -2.07 7.23
C LYS A 62 7.37 -2.54 5.80
N ILE A 63 6.18 -2.42 5.25
CA ILE A 63 5.94 -2.66 3.83
C ILE A 63 6.57 -1.50 3.06
N ILE A 64 7.47 -1.81 2.13
CA ILE A 64 8.16 -0.84 1.29
C ILE A 64 7.65 -0.84 -0.15
N SER A 65 7.11 -1.94 -0.63
CA SER A 65 6.47 -2.04 -1.95
C SER A 65 5.50 -3.22 -2.04
N ALA A 66 4.68 -3.22 -3.07
CA ALA A 66 3.77 -4.30 -3.41
C ALA A 66 3.86 -4.64 -4.90
N ASP A 67 4.16 -5.89 -5.20
CA ASP A 67 4.17 -6.41 -6.58
C ASP A 67 2.92 -7.24 -6.86
N GLY A 68 2.43 -7.19 -8.09
CA GLY A 68 1.37 -8.08 -8.54
C GLY A 68 1.90 -9.51 -8.70
N ARG A 69 1.26 -10.47 -8.03
CA ARG A 69 1.51 -11.88 -8.21
C ARG A 69 0.62 -12.44 -9.33
N ASP A 70 1.08 -13.50 -9.99
CA ASP A 70 0.33 -14.14 -11.08
C ASP A 70 -0.93 -14.85 -10.55
N GLY A 71 -1.99 -14.08 -10.48
CA GLY A 71 -3.32 -14.53 -10.09
C GLY A 71 -4.31 -14.46 -11.24
N PRO A 72 -5.38 -15.28 -11.22
CA PRO A 72 -6.35 -15.37 -12.31
C PRO A 72 -7.09 -14.04 -12.59
N ALA A 73 -7.17 -13.17 -11.59
CA ALA A 73 -7.86 -11.90 -11.69
C ALA A 73 -6.98 -10.73 -12.16
N ASN A 74 -5.67 -10.82 -12.00
CA ASN A 74 -4.80 -9.67 -12.21
C ASN A 74 -3.57 -9.92 -13.09
N ASN A 75 -3.23 -11.18 -13.41
CA ASN A 75 -2.10 -11.54 -14.30
C ASN A 75 -0.84 -10.71 -13.99
N SER A 76 -0.38 -10.76 -12.76
CA SER A 76 0.78 -10.03 -12.23
C SER A 76 0.67 -8.50 -12.26
N ARG A 77 -0.52 -7.92 -12.53
CA ARG A 77 -0.71 -6.47 -12.59
C ARG A 77 -1.45 -5.96 -11.36
N LEU A 78 -1.19 -4.70 -11.01
CA LEU A 78 -1.89 -3.99 -9.94
C LEU A 78 -2.30 -2.60 -10.43
N CYS A 79 -3.49 -2.17 -10.04
CA CYS A 79 -3.88 -0.78 -10.14
C CYS A 79 -3.18 0.07 -9.07
N VAL A 80 -3.33 1.38 -9.14
CA VAL A 80 -2.74 2.34 -8.18
C VAL A 80 -3.00 1.97 -6.71
N LYS A 81 -4.19 1.48 -6.38
CA LYS A 81 -4.56 1.13 -4.99
C LYS A 81 -3.77 -0.07 -4.48
N GLY A 82 -3.72 -1.15 -5.25
CA GLY A 82 -2.97 -2.35 -4.86
C GLY A 82 -1.48 -2.10 -4.78
N ARG A 83 -0.95 -1.24 -5.66
CA ARG A 83 0.48 -0.95 -5.75
C ARG A 83 0.96 -0.02 -4.65
N PHE A 84 0.23 1.04 -4.34
CA PHE A 84 0.69 2.12 -3.47
C PHE A 84 -0.16 2.32 -2.20
N GLY A 85 -1.31 1.69 -2.12
CA GLY A 85 -2.28 1.97 -1.05
C GLY A 85 -2.04 1.22 0.26
N PHE A 86 -0.84 0.80 0.60
CA PHE A 86 -0.55 0.03 1.82
C PHE A 86 -0.14 0.88 3.03
N ASP A 87 -0.01 2.19 2.89
CA ASP A 87 0.45 3.10 3.96
C ASP A 87 -0.43 3.05 5.20
N TYR A 88 -1.74 2.81 5.04
CA TYR A 88 -2.69 2.72 6.16
C TYR A 88 -2.31 1.62 7.17
N ILE A 89 -1.57 0.60 6.75
CA ILE A 89 -1.17 -0.52 7.62
C ILE A 89 -0.27 -0.02 8.75
N HIS A 90 0.57 0.97 8.45
CA HIS A 90 1.55 1.55 9.38
C HIS A 90 1.12 2.90 9.94
N ASN A 91 -0.14 3.31 9.72
CA ASN A 91 -0.65 4.57 10.28
C ASN A 91 -0.70 4.47 11.81
N PRO A 92 -0.08 5.40 12.56
CA PRO A 92 -0.07 5.38 14.02
C PRO A 92 -1.47 5.53 14.64
N GLU A 93 -2.42 6.15 13.92
CA GLU A 93 -3.81 6.29 14.36
C GLU A 93 -4.67 5.05 14.06
N ARG A 94 -4.08 3.99 13.49
CA ARG A 94 -4.82 2.78 13.19
C ARG A 94 -5.31 2.11 14.46
N ILE A 95 -6.61 1.79 14.50
CA ILE A 95 -7.20 1.01 15.59
C ILE A 95 -6.66 -0.42 15.51
N THR A 96 -5.84 -0.80 16.50
CA THR A 96 -5.21 -2.13 16.58
C THR A 96 -5.84 -3.03 17.65
N LYS A 97 -6.77 -2.49 18.44
CA LYS A 97 -7.48 -3.22 19.50
C LYS A 97 -8.98 -3.01 19.33
N PRO A 98 -9.80 -4.01 19.69
CA PRO A 98 -11.26 -3.82 19.76
C PRO A 98 -11.61 -2.70 20.73
N LEU A 99 -12.49 -1.80 20.31
CA LEU A 99 -13.00 -0.71 21.16
C LEU A 99 -14.47 -0.97 21.47
N ILE A 100 -14.83 -0.82 22.76
CA ILE A 100 -16.19 -0.93 23.24
C ILE A 100 -16.60 0.45 23.77
N ARG A 101 -17.77 0.94 23.31
CA ARG A 101 -18.30 2.21 23.81
C ARG A 101 -18.57 2.11 25.30
N LYS A 102 -18.15 3.15 26.02
CA LYS A 102 -18.46 3.28 27.45
C LYS A 102 -19.97 3.40 27.66
N GLU A 103 -20.47 2.82 28.75
CA GLU A 103 -21.86 2.92 29.15
C GLU A 103 -22.26 4.39 29.35
N GLY A 104 -23.46 4.77 28.89
CA GLY A 104 -23.96 6.14 28.97
C GLY A 104 -23.48 7.10 27.87
N VAL A 105 -22.51 6.73 27.04
CA VAL A 105 -22.08 7.56 25.94
C VAL A 105 -23.01 7.37 24.72
N LYS A 106 -23.63 8.46 24.28
CA LYS A 106 -24.51 8.46 23.10
C LYS A 106 -23.69 8.19 21.82
N LYS A 107 -24.35 7.57 20.85
CA LYS A 107 -23.79 7.39 19.51
C LYS A 107 -23.98 8.68 18.73
N ASP A 108 -22.96 9.53 18.74
CA ASP A 108 -22.91 10.70 17.85
C ASP A 108 -21.91 10.45 16.74
N PRO A 109 -22.33 10.39 15.46
CA PRO A 109 -21.43 10.20 14.34
C PRO A 109 -20.60 11.44 14.01
N LEU A 110 -20.92 12.61 14.59
CA LEU A 110 -20.23 13.86 14.34
C LEU A 110 -19.26 14.24 15.48
N GLU A 111 -19.40 13.64 16.63
CA GLU A 111 -18.53 13.88 17.77
C GLU A 111 -17.34 12.90 17.71
N ARG A 112 -16.18 13.37 17.28
CA ARG A 112 -14.93 12.64 17.46
C ARG A 112 -14.59 12.66 18.94
N VAL A 113 -14.73 11.53 19.59
CA VAL A 113 -14.16 11.32 20.91
C VAL A 113 -12.69 10.97 20.68
N ASP A 114 -11.79 11.88 21.05
CA ASP A 114 -10.37 11.56 21.09
C ASP A 114 -10.15 10.40 22.08
N PRO A 115 -9.26 9.43 21.72
CA PRO A 115 -9.06 8.22 22.50
C PRO A 115 -8.41 8.47 23.87
#